data_a382d9ddef940969e1f9feb3d4bb455a
#
_entry.id   a382d9ddef940969e1f9feb3d4bb455a
#
_cell.length_a   1.000
_cell.length_b   1.000
_cell.length_c   1.000
_cell.angle_alpha   90.00
_cell.angle_beta   90.00
_cell.angle_gamma   90.00
#
_symmetry.space_group_name_H-M   'P 1'
#
loop_
_entity.id
_entity.type
_entity.pdbx_description
1 polymer ?
#
loop_
_entity_poly.entity_id
_entity_poly.type
_entity_poly.pdbx_seq_one_letter_code
_entity_poly.pdbx_strand_id
1 'polypeptide(L)'
;FNTFVSPGRILSPEIIHLTGITDEMLEGAPSQKEALEAFLAFAGDRPLAAHNADFDMGFIAAGCRKYGIPFHNPSVDSLILAQNLLPELGKYKLDIVAEYLHLPAFNHHRASDDAATVAYMLPHFFKKLEEMGLRTLGEINPAMPKLRRGGGKLRRKPKHLIVLAKNQTGLRNLYKLISLSQLEHFKRYPIMPKSLINENREGLIIGSACEAGELFQAVVDGKDWDELKRIASWYDYLEIQPLCNNMFMLRKGIVKSEEELRDFNRTIVRLGEEMGKPVCATGDVHFLDPEDEVYRHILLASKGFEDADESLPIYFKTTEEMLQEFAYLGKEKAREVVVTNTNLIADWCDPIDPLPQGLFAPKLEDSDGELKRLVWGKAHELYGENPPKLVTDRIEVELGDIIRCKYDVIYMSAQKLVQNSLEHGYLVGSRGSVGSSLVAFMSGITEVNS
;
A
#
# COMPACT_ATOMS: atom_id res chain seq x y z
N PHE A 1 -24.88 22.36 21.21
CA PHE A 1 -23.61 23.10 21.13
C PHE A 1 -23.08 22.99 19.71
N ASN A 2 -22.77 24.12 19.10
CA ASN A 2 -22.17 24.19 17.77
C ASN A 2 -21.26 25.41 17.74
N THR A 3 -20.01 25.25 17.28
CA THR A 3 -19.03 26.32 17.16
C THR A 3 -18.01 26.00 16.05
N PHE A 4 -17.51 27.03 15.39
CA PHE A 4 -16.28 26.92 14.63
C PHE A 4 -15.09 26.95 15.60
N VAL A 5 -13.94 26.51 15.12
CA VAL A 5 -12.68 26.52 15.88
C VAL A 5 -11.61 27.08 14.98
N SER A 6 -10.91 28.11 15.46
CA SER A 6 -9.78 28.67 14.72
C SER A 6 -8.61 27.67 14.65
N PRO A 7 -8.15 27.29 13.46
CA PRO A 7 -6.99 26.40 13.30
C PRO A 7 -5.65 27.13 13.54
N GLY A 8 -5.66 28.46 13.73
CA GLY A 8 -4.46 29.28 13.84
C GLY A 8 -3.61 29.38 12.57
N ARG A 9 -4.14 28.99 11.44
CA ARG A 9 -3.52 29.03 10.09
C ARG A 9 -4.58 29.10 9.02
N ILE A 10 -4.18 29.50 7.81
CA ILE A 10 -5.03 29.49 6.62
C ILE A 10 -5.37 28.03 6.23
N LEU A 11 -6.62 27.80 5.84
CA LEU A 11 -7.06 26.48 5.39
C LEU A 11 -6.52 26.15 4.00
N SER A 12 -6.18 24.87 3.78
CA SER A 12 -5.84 24.42 2.43
C SER A 12 -7.07 24.33 1.53
N PRO A 13 -6.91 24.52 0.20
CA PRO A 13 -8.01 24.40 -0.75
C PRO A 13 -8.78 23.06 -0.66
N GLU A 14 -8.08 21.97 -0.34
CA GLU A 14 -8.68 20.64 -0.18
C GLU A 14 -9.62 20.60 1.03
N ILE A 15 -9.24 21.22 2.15
CA ILE A 15 -10.08 21.28 3.35
C ILE A 15 -11.30 22.14 3.09
N ILE A 16 -11.15 23.29 2.44
CA ILE A 16 -12.27 24.16 2.06
C ILE A 16 -13.26 23.41 1.16
N HIS A 17 -12.73 22.70 0.14
CA HIS A 17 -13.57 21.90 -0.77
C HIS A 17 -14.30 20.75 -0.05
N LEU A 18 -13.63 20.07 0.89
CA LEU A 18 -14.19 18.93 1.62
C LEU A 18 -15.27 19.34 2.63
N THR A 19 -15.03 20.43 3.37
CA THR A 19 -15.86 20.83 4.51
C THR A 19 -16.84 21.96 4.20
N GLY A 20 -16.57 22.72 3.12
CA GLY A 20 -17.28 23.97 2.81
C GLY A 20 -17.01 25.10 3.81
N ILE A 21 -16.02 24.94 4.71
CA ILE A 21 -15.63 25.97 5.68
C ILE A 21 -14.54 26.83 5.06
N THR A 22 -14.75 28.14 5.02
CA THR A 22 -13.77 29.12 4.50
C THR A 22 -13.08 29.86 5.64
N ASP A 23 -11.96 30.54 5.33
CA ASP A 23 -11.23 31.32 6.32
C ASP A 23 -12.08 32.47 6.86
N GLU A 24 -12.94 33.09 6.04
CA GLU A 24 -13.87 34.13 6.46
C GLU A 24 -14.89 33.61 7.50
N MET A 25 -15.32 32.36 7.38
CA MET A 25 -16.24 31.73 8.35
C MET A 25 -15.57 31.48 9.72
N LEU A 26 -14.24 31.43 9.73
CA LEU A 26 -13.46 31.19 10.94
C LEU A 26 -12.99 32.52 11.60
N GLU A 27 -13.30 33.66 11.00
CA GLU A 27 -12.95 34.96 11.57
C GLU A 27 -13.68 35.17 12.90
N GLY A 28 -12.92 35.42 13.95
CA GLY A 28 -13.45 35.55 15.32
C GLY A 28 -13.85 34.21 16.00
N ALA A 29 -13.59 33.06 15.38
CA ALA A 29 -13.84 31.76 15.98
C ALA A 29 -12.90 31.53 17.20
N PRO A 30 -13.39 30.86 18.27
CA PRO A 30 -12.60 30.56 19.46
C PRO A 30 -11.39 29.66 19.10
N SER A 31 -10.36 29.77 19.92
CA SER A 31 -9.23 28.87 19.87
C SER A 31 -9.63 27.42 20.20
N GLN A 32 -8.80 26.45 19.86
CA GLN A 32 -9.02 25.03 20.21
C GLN A 32 -9.23 24.84 21.71
N LYS A 33 -8.49 25.57 22.55
CA LYS A 33 -8.62 25.49 24.01
C LYS A 33 -9.99 25.98 24.49
N GLU A 34 -10.39 27.18 24.08
CA GLU A 34 -11.66 27.77 24.45
C GLU A 34 -12.85 26.94 23.97
N ALA A 35 -12.77 26.41 22.75
CA ALA A 35 -13.81 25.54 22.21
C ALA A 35 -13.94 24.23 22.98
N LEU A 36 -12.84 23.61 23.42
CA LEU A 36 -12.84 22.40 24.23
C LEU A 36 -13.40 22.67 25.64
N GLU A 37 -12.99 23.75 26.29
CA GLU A 37 -13.49 24.14 27.59
C GLU A 37 -15.00 24.39 27.53
N ALA A 38 -15.49 25.11 26.53
CA ALA A 38 -16.93 25.38 26.34
C ALA A 38 -17.72 24.09 26.02
N PHE A 39 -17.16 23.20 25.19
CA PHE A 39 -17.76 21.91 24.86
C PHE A 39 -17.90 21.02 26.12
N LEU A 40 -16.85 20.90 26.92
CA LEU A 40 -16.87 20.08 28.12
C LEU A 40 -17.79 20.66 29.20
N ALA A 41 -17.84 21.99 29.34
CA ALA A 41 -18.80 22.66 30.21
C ALA A 41 -20.25 22.36 29.77
N PHE A 42 -20.53 22.34 28.46
CA PHE A 42 -21.84 21.95 27.93
C PHE A 42 -22.12 20.46 28.14
N ALA A 43 -21.17 19.57 27.88
CA ALA A 43 -21.34 18.14 28.04
C ALA A 43 -21.50 17.71 29.51
N GLY A 44 -20.77 18.35 30.41
CA GLY A 44 -20.71 17.94 31.83
C GLY A 44 -20.23 16.49 31.93
N ASP A 45 -20.81 15.72 32.84
CA ASP A 45 -20.49 14.30 33.05
C ASP A 45 -21.29 13.34 32.13
N ARG A 46 -22.01 13.88 31.13
CA ARG A 46 -22.88 13.06 30.28
C ARG A 46 -22.05 12.17 29.34
N PRO A 47 -22.56 10.96 29.01
CA PRO A 47 -22.01 10.15 27.95
C PRO A 47 -22.01 10.87 26.60
N LEU A 48 -20.97 10.68 25.81
CA LEU A 48 -20.86 11.20 24.47
C LEU A 48 -21.18 10.10 23.46
N ALA A 49 -21.91 10.43 22.40
CA ALA A 49 -22.21 9.48 21.33
C ALA A 49 -21.68 10.00 19.99
N ALA A 50 -21.04 9.12 19.23
CA ALA A 50 -20.59 9.43 17.89
C ALA A 50 -20.67 8.19 16.98
N HIS A 51 -20.53 8.39 15.68
CA HIS A 51 -20.48 7.29 14.70
C HIS A 51 -19.02 6.98 14.33
N ASN A 52 -18.46 5.91 14.87
CA ASN A 52 -17.04 5.60 15.00
C ASN A 52 -16.36 6.45 16.09
N ALA A 53 -16.93 6.35 17.28
CA ALA A 53 -16.63 7.23 18.42
C ALA A 53 -15.14 7.31 18.81
N ASP A 54 -14.35 6.26 18.57
CA ASP A 54 -12.89 6.29 18.80
C ASP A 54 -12.20 7.43 18.06
N PHE A 55 -12.71 7.81 16.88
CA PHE A 55 -12.16 8.91 16.09
C PHE A 55 -12.39 10.25 16.80
N ASP A 56 -13.64 10.57 17.12
CA ASP A 56 -14.02 11.85 17.73
C ASP A 56 -13.44 11.98 19.13
N MET A 57 -13.58 10.91 19.95
CA MET A 57 -13.05 10.87 21.31
C MET A 57 -11.51 10.98 21.31
N GLY A 58 -10.84 10.42 20.30
CA GLY A 58 -9.41 10.52 20.12
C GLY A 58 -8.93 11.97 19.93
N PHE A 59 -9.62 12.75 19.10
CA PHE A 59 -9.33 14.17 18.90
C PHE A 59 -9.59 15.01 20.14
N ILE A 60 -10.73 14.81 20.81
CA ILE A 60 -11.07 15.50 22.06
C ILE A 60 -10.01 15.18 23.12
N ALA A 61 -9.70 13.91 23.34
CA ALA A 61 -8.70 13.49 24.32
C ALA A 61 -7.30 14.04 24.03
N ALA A 62 -6.89 14.08 22.77
CA ALA A 62 -5.60 14.66 22.37
C ALA A 62 -5.55 16.16 22.64
N GLY A 63 -6.60 16.89 22.28
CA GLY A 63 -6.72 18.32 22.57
C GLY A 63 -6.72 18.60 24.08
N CYS A 64 -7.48 17.82 24.86
CA CYS A 64 -7.54 17.95 26.32
C CYS A 64 -6.16 17.68 26.95
N ARG A 65 -5.44 16.65 26.53
CA ARG A 65 -4.07 16.39 27.00
C ARG A 65 -3.12 17.55 26.69
N LYS A 66 -3.19 18.12 25.49
CA LYS A 66 -2.38 19.28 25.09
C LYS A 66 -2.53 20.47 26.00
N TYR A 67 -3.73 20.73 26.52
CA TYR A 67 -4.03 21.89 27.34
C TYR A 67 -4.21 21.57 28.84
N GLY A 68 -3.97 20.34 29.26
CA GLY A 68 -4.13 19.93 30.66
C GLY A 68 -5.56 19.93 31.16
N ILE A 69 -6.56 19.75 30.28
CA ILE A 69 -7.98 19.71 30.58
C ILE A 69 -8.39 18.28 30.93
N PRO A 70 -9.03 18.01 32.10
CA PRO A 70 -9.54 16.68 32.41
C PRO A 70 -10.63 16.24 31.44
N PHE A 71 -10.56 14.98 30.96
CA PHE A 71 -11.57 14.40 30.08
C PHE A 71 -11.84 12.95 30.47
N HIS A 72 -13.05 12.67 30.95
CA HIS A 72 -13.44 11.37 31.51
C HIS A 72 -14.81 10.87 31.03
N ASN A 73 -15.46 11.58 30.11
CA ASN A 73 -16.79 11.23 29.63
C ASN A 73 -16.81 9.82 29.00
N PRO A 74 -17.70 8.93 29.44
CA PRO A 74 -17.89 7.65 28.76
C PRO A 74 -18.47 7.86 27.37
N SER A 75 -18.23 6.90 26.45
CA SER A 75 -18.73 7.02 25.09
C SER A 75 -19.60 5.84 24.67
N VAL A 76 -20.50 6.12 23.72
CA VAL A 76 -21.31 5.16 22.97
C VAL A 76 -20.99 5.30 21.49
N ASP A 77 -20.69 4.18 20.84
CA ASP A 77 -20.39 4.16 19.40
C ASP A 77 -21.61 3.66 18.61
N SER A 78 -22.29 4.57 17.90
CA SER A 78 -23.46 4.23 17.08
C SER A 78 -23.10 3.32 15.88
N LEU A 79 -21.84 3.29 15.41
CA LEU A 79 -21.37 2.34 14.42
C LEU A 79 -21.32 0.92 15.01
N ILE A 80 -20.81 0.77 16.24
CA ILE A 80 -20.78 -0.52 16.93
C ILE A 80 -22.21 -1.00 17.20
N LEU A 81 -23.09 -0.12 17.66
CA LEU A 81 -24.49 -0.46 17.84
C LEU A 81 -25.15 -0.90 16.55
N ALA A 82 -24.97 -0.15 15.46
CA ALA A 82 -25.53 -0.52 14.17
C ALA A 82 -25.02 -1.90 13.68
N GLN A 83 -23.73 -2.18 13.85
CA GLN A 83 -23.14 -3.46 13.46
C GLN A 83 -23.71 -4.67 14.20
N ASN A 84 -24.06 -4.50 15.49
CA ASN A 84 -24.59 -5.58 16.32
C ASN A 84 -26.12 -5.70 16.22
N LEU A 85 -26.82 -4.57 16.06
CA LEU A 85 -28.28 -4.51 16.12
C LEU A 85 -28.96 -4.57 14.76
N LEU A 86 -28.21 -4.37 13.67
CA LEU A 86 -28.69 -4.39 12.27
C LEU A 86 -27.81 -5.32 11.42
N PRO A 87 -27.72 -6.63 11.75
CA PRO A 87 -26.80 -7.56 11.09
C PRO A 87 -27.11 -7.76 9.59
N GLU A 88 -28.31 -7.41 9.15
CA GLU A 88 -28.77 -7.47 7.76
C GLU A 88 -28.13 -6.42 6.85
N LEU A 89 -27.55 -5.35 7.43
CA LEU A 89 -26.87 -4.32 6.65
C LEU A 89 -25.47 -4.76 6.22
N GLY A 90 -25.19 -4.69 4.93
CA GLY A 90 -23.85 -4.99 4.39
C GLY A 90 -22.82 -3.88 4.57
N LYS A 91 -23.28 -2.65 4.87
CA LYS A 91 -22.45 -1.45 5.09
C LYS A 91 -23.06 -0.59 6.18
N TYR A 92 -22.22 0.02 7.01
CA TYR A 92 -22.63 0.77 8.20
C TYR A 92 -22.10 2.22 8.18
N LYS A 93 -22.05 2.86 7.00
CA LYS A 93 -21.82 4.30 6.92
C LYS A 93 -23.02 5.05 7.51
N LEU A 94 -22.79 6.26 8.02
CA LEU A 94 -23.82 7.08 8.67
C LEU A 94 -25.06 7.28 7.78
N ASP A 95 -24.83 7.59 6.51
CA ASP A 95 -25.86 7.74 5.47
C ASP A 95 -26.71 6.48 5.27
N ILE A 96 -26.05 5.32 5.13
CA ILE A 96 -26.70 4.03 4.89
C ILE A 96 -27.55 3.61 6.08
N VAL A 97 -27.04 3.82 7.31
CA VAL A 97 -27.79 3.49 8.52
C VAL A 97 -28.96 4.45 8.71
N ALA A 98 -28.78 5.74 8.40
CA ALA A 98 -29.86 6.73 8.45
C ALA A 98 -30.99 6.41 7.46
N GLU A 99 -30.64 6.06 6.21
CA GLU A 99 -31.59 5.64 5.19
C GLU A 99 -32.36 4.37 5.60
N TYR A 100 -31.66 3.37 6.11
CA TYR A 100 -32.26 2.12 6.60
C TYR A 100 -33.26 2.35 7.75
N LEU A 101 -32.96 3.29 8.65
CA LEU A 101 -33.82 3.67 9.76
C LEU A 101 -34.89 4.71 9.38
N HIS A 102 -34.97 5.08 8.09
CA HIS A 102 -35.90 6.09 7.56
C HIS A 102 -35.83 7.44 8.28
N LEU A 103 -34.59 7.88 8.62
CA LEU A 103 -34.37 9.15 9.28
C LEU A 103 -34.44 10.33 8.28
N PRO A 104 -34.66 11.56 8.75
CA PRO A 104 -34.67 12.74 7.91
C PRO A 104 -33.35 12.90 7.13
N ALA A 105 -33.44 13.39 5.88
CA ALA A 105 -32.28 13.69 5.09
C ALA A 105 -31.41 14.77 5.74
N PHE A 106 -30.10 14.65 5.66
CA PHE A 106 -29.11 15.56 6.24
C PHE A 106 -28.00 15.89 5.27
N ASN A 107 -27.32 17.02 5.50
CA ASN A 107 -26.18 17.40 4.69
C ASN A 107 -24.90 16.76 5.23
N HIS A 108 -24.31 15.89 4.42
CA HIS A 108 -23.03 15.23 4.75
C HIS A 108 -21.90 16.25 4.94
N HIS A 109 -20.96 15.91 5.87
CA HIS A 109 -19.73 16.66 6.15
C HIS A 109 -19.92 17.97 6.93
N ARG A 110 -21.10 18.18 7.55
CA ARG A 110 -21.27 19.17 8.61
C ARG A 110 -21.42 18.45 9.95
N ALA A 111 -20.48 18.70 10.86
CA ALA A 111 -20.44 18.03 12.17
C ALA A 111 -21.75 18.15 12.98
N SER A 112 -22.46 19.27 12.86
CA SER A 112 -23.77 19.46 13.48
C SER A 112 -24.85 18.52 12.93
N ASP A 113 -24.83 18.29 11.63
CA ASP A 113 -25.83 17.46 10.95
C ASP A 113 -25.52 15.97 11.18
N ASP A 114 -24.24 15.60 11.17
CA ASP A 114 -23.79 14.26 11.54
C ASP A 114 -24.14 13.93 13.00
N ALA A 115 -23.91 14.86 13.93
CA ALA A 115 -24.27 14.70 15.33
C ALA A 115 -25.80 14.60 15.54
N ALA A 116 -26.61 15.40 14.84
CA ALA A 116 -28.06 15.30 14.86
C ALA A 116 -28.55 13.95 14.34
N THR A 117 -27.94 13.45 13.25
CA THR A 117 -28.27 12.13 12.69
C THR A 117 -27.98 11.01 13.68
N VAL A 118 -26.82 11.05 14.37
CA VAL A 118 -26.53 10.11 15.47
C VAL A 118 -27.59 10.20 16.57
N ALA A 119 -28.00 11.41 16.97
CA ALA A 119 -29.01 11.59 17.97
C ALA A 119 -30.37 10.97 17.55
N TYR A 120 -30.75 11.06 16.28
CA TYR A 120 -31.97 10.40 15.78
C TYR A 120 -31.82 8.86 15.69
N MET A 121 -30.65 8.32 15.52
CA MET A 121 -30.39 6.85 15.51
C MET A 121 -30.54 6.23 16.91
N LEU A 122 -30.06 6.94 17.95
CA LEU A 122 -29.98 6.39 19.31
C LEU A 122 -31.31 5.84 19.84
N PRO A 123 -32.47 6.50 19.68
CA PRO A 123 -33.76 5.95 20.12
C PRO A 123 -34.11 4.60 19.52
N HIS A 124 -33.75 4.38 18.22
CA HIS A 124 -33.98 3.11 17.55
C HIS A 124 -33.10 2.02 18.15
N PHE A 125 -31.83 2.34 18.44
CA PHE A 125 -30.92 1.40 19.08
C PHE A 125 -31.31 1.12 20.54
N PHE A 126 -31.67 2.15 21.30
CA PHE A 126 -32.07 1.98 22.71
C PHE A 126 -33.29 1.09 22.86
N LYS A 127 -34.27 1.20 21.96
CA LYS A 127 -35.42 0.31 21.96
C LYS A 127 -35.00 -1.17 21.79
N LYS A 128 -34.11 -1.47 20.82
CA LYS A 128 -33.60 -2.82 20.63
C LYS A 128 -32.76 -3.32 21.81
N LEU A 129 -31.95 -2.44 22.41
CA LEU A 129 -31.16 -2.76 23.60
C LEU A 129 -32.02 -3.07 24.80
N GLU A 130 -33.11 -2.31 24.99
CA GLU A 130 -34.07 -2.54 26.05
C GLU A 130 -34.81 -3.87 25.89
N GLU A 131 -35.17 -4.25 24.66
CA GLU A 131 -35.74 -5.58 24.34
C GLU A 131 -34.76 -6.71 24.68
N MET A 132 -33.43 -6.45 24.65
CA MET A 132 -32.36 -7.37 25.06
C MET A 132 -32.06 -7.31 26.56
N GLY A 133 -32.74 -6.45 27.33
CA GLY A 133 -32.52 -6.27 28.75
C GLY A 133 -31.31 -5.41 29.14
N LEU A 134 -30.67 -4.74 28.14
CA LEU A 134 -29.48 -3.89 28.34
C LEU A 134 -29.92 -2.43 28.54
N ARG A 135 -29.65 -1.84 29.73
CA ARG A 135 -30.14 -0.53 30.10
C ARG A 135 -29.08 0.48 30.49
N THR A 136 -27.88 0.03 30.76
CA THR A 136 -26.77 0.90 31.19
C THR A 136 -25.58 0.76 30.26
N LEU A 137 -24.74 1.81 30.20
CA LEU A 137 -23.48 1.73 29.37
C LEU A 137 -22.53 0.64 29.85
N GLY A 138 -22.55 0.36 31.17
CA GLY A 138 -21.76 -0.74 31.72
C GLY A 138 -22.20 -2.12 31.22
N GLU A 139 -23.45 -2.27 30.82
CA GLU A 139 -24.00 -3.49 30.23
C GLU A 139 -23.87 -3.48 28.68
N ILE A 140 -24.18 -2.33 28.07
CA ILE A 140 -24.23 -2.17 26.60
C ILE A 140 -22.84 -2.35 25.98
N ASN A 141 -21.85 -1.60 26.47
CA ASN A 141 -20.51 -1.61 25.84
C ASN A 141 -19.84 -3.00 25.85
N PRO A 142 -19.88 -3.80 26.93
CA PRO A 142 -19.40 -5.18 26.91
C PRO A 142 -20.24 -6.13 26.05
N ALA A 143 -21.57 -5.93 26.02
CA ALA A 143 -22.49 -6.78 25.25
C ALA A 143 -22.44 -6.52 23.74
N MET A 144 -21.95 -5.33 23.32
CA MET A 144 -21.82 -4.91 21.94
C MET A 144 -20.34 -4.94 21.52
N PRO A 145 -19.79 -6.12 21.19
CA PRO A 145 -18.39 -6.22 20.77
C PRO A 145 -18.16 -5.40 19.50
N LYS A 146 -17.01 -4.74 19.42
CA LYS A 146 -16.57 -4.07 18.21
C LYS A 146 -16.44 -5.10 17.10
N LEU A 147 -17.49 -5.30 16.31
CA LEU A 147 -17.45 -6.17 15.16
C LEU A 147 -16.51 -5.54 14.13
N ARG A 148 -15.43 -6.22 13.82
CA ARG A 148 -14.51 -5.78 12.76
C ARG A 148 -15.32 -5.68 11.48
N ARG A 149 -15.29 -4.51 10.83
CA ARG A 149 -16.10 -4.12 9.66
C ARG A 149 -16.30 -5.26 8.68
N GLY A 150 -17.57 -5.65 8.51
CA GLY A 150 -18.04 -6.54 7.45
C GLY A 150 -18.05 -8.01 7.85
N GLY A 151 -19.21 -8.67 7.80
CA GLY A 151 -19.40 -10.13 7.77
C GLY A 151 -18.79 -10.79 6.52
N GLY A 152 -17.64 -10.32 6.09
CA GLY A 152 -16.77 -10.88 5.10
C GLY A 152 -15.40 -11.00 5.75
N LYS A 153 -14.79 -12.19 5.64
CA LYS A 153 -13.42 -12.56 5.99
C LYS A 153 -12.60 -11.41 6.55
N LEU A 154 -12.15 -11.53 7.80
CA LEU A 154 -11.17 -10.62 8.43
C LEU A 154 -10.30 -9.96 7.35
N ARG A 155 -10.48 -8.68 7.09
CA ARG A 155 -9.53 -7.93 6.27
C ARG A 155 -8.25 -7.80 7.08
N ARG A 156 -7.47 -8.86 7.12
CA ARG A 156 -6.12 -8.82 7.67
C ARG A 156 -5.39 -7.73 6.89
N LYS A 157 -4.80 -6.78 7.61
CA LYS A 157 -3.88 -5.83 6.96
C LYS A 157 -2.80 -6.67 6.28
N PRO A 158 -2.42 -6.37 5.05
CA PRO A 158 -1.27 -7.02 4.43
C PRO A 158 -0.05 -6.93 5.34
N LYS A 159 0.75 -7.95 5.33
CA LYS A 159 1.98 -8.04 6.11
C LYS A 159 3.17 -7.97 5.17
N HIS A 160 4.28 -7.44 5.67
CA HIS A 160 5.52 -7.45 4.91
C HIS A 160 6.02 -8.88 4.72
N LEU A 161 6.70 -9.11 3.64
CA LEU A 161 7.26 -10.40 3.24
C LEU A 161 8.53 -10.17 2.45
N ILE A 162 9.56 -10.98 2.70
CA ILE A 162 10.74 -11.04 1.86
C ILE A 162 10.61 -12.24 0.92
N VAL A 163 10.86 -12.00 -0.36
CA VAL A 163 10.90 -13.03 -1.39
C VAL A 163 12.21 -12.88 -2.17
N LEU A 164 13.06 -13.88 -2.08
CA LEU A 164 14.31 -13.95 -2.84
C LEU A 164 14.16 -14.94 -3.99
N ALA A 165 14.69 -14.58 -5.15
CA ALA A 165 14.81 -15.50 -6.27
C ALA A 165 16.03 -16.39 -6.06
N LYS A 166 15.82 -17.68 -5.88
CA LYS A 166 16.90 -18.67 -5.70
C LYS A 166 17.64 -18.97 -6.99
N ASN A 167 16.93 -19.00 -8.10
CA ASN A 167 17.44 -19.35 -9.43
C ASN A 167 16.57 -18.72 -10.51
N GLN A 168 16.86 -19.01 -11.77
CA GLN A 168 16.15 -18.43 -12.92
C GLN A 168 14.65 -18.79 -12.94
N THR A 169 14.24 -19.95 -12.44
CA THR A 169 12.83 -20.31 -12.26
C THR A 169 12.18 -19.42 -11.21
N GLY A 170 12.84 -19.22 -10.06
CA GLY A 170 12.40 -18.32 -9.01
C GLY A 170 12.25 -16.87 -9.51
N LEU A 171 13.19 -16.37 -10.31
CA LEU A 171 13.07 -15.04 -10.90
C LEU A 171 11.81 -14.90 -11.77
N ARG A 172 11.54 -15.90 -12.62
CA ARG A 172 10.32 -15.91 -13.44
C ARG A 172 9.06 -15.93 -12.59
N ASN A 173 9.03 -16.75 -11.54
CA ASN A 173 7.92 -16.83 -10.61
C ASN A 173 7.74 -15.53 -9.82
N LEU A 174 8.83 -14.87 -9.41
CA LEU A 174 8.79 -13.57 -8.76
C LEU A 174 8.18 -12.50 -9.67
N TYR A 175 8.60 -12.41 -10.93
CA TYR A 175 8.03 -11.47 -11.91
C TYR A 175 6.54 -11.74 -12.15
N LYS A 176 6.15 -13.00 -12.23
CA LYS A 176 4.74 -13.40 -12.35
C LYS A 176 3.92 -12.97 -11.12
N LEU A 177 4.43 -13.19 -9.91
CA LEU A 177 3.79 -12.78 -8.67
C LEU A 177 3.62 -11.26 -8.58
N ILE A 178 4.67 -10.50 -8.94
CA ILE A 178 4.61 -9.04 -9.00
C ILE A 178 3.53 -8.59 -9.99
N SER A 179 3.52 -9.16 -11.20
CA SER A 179 2.52 -8.82 -12.23
C SER A 179 1.10 -9.10 -11.76
N LEU A 180 0.83 -10.28 -11.21
CA LEU A 180 -0.50 -10.64 -10.69
C LEU A 180 -0.92 -9.77 -9.50
N SER A 181 0.03 -9.39 -8.63
CA SER A 181 -0.25 -8.49 -7.52
C SER A 181 -0.70 -7.10 -7.97
N GLN A 182 -0.18 -6.63 -9.10
CA GLN A 182 -0.54 -5.34 -9.70
C GLN A 182 -1.85 -5.42 -10.50
N LEU A 183 -2.05 -6.48 -11.27
CA LEU A 183 -3.17 -6.58 -12.20
C LEU A 183 -4.44 -7.11 -11.55
N GLU A 184 -4.33 -8.12 -10.67
CA GLU A 184 -5.49 -8.84 -10.13
C GLU A 184 -5.73 -8.57 -8.64
N HIS A 185 -4.67 -8.23 -7.89
CA HIS A 185 -4.73 -8.12 -6.42
C HIS A 185 -4.39 -6.72 -5.90
N PHE A 186 -4.45 -5.70 -6.73
CA PHE A 186 -4.20 -4.31 -6.33
C PHE A 186 -5.37 -3.74 -5.52
N LYS A 187 -5.08 -3.29 -4.27
CA LYS A 187 -6.04 -2.61 -3.37
C LYS A 187 -5.32 -1.50 -2.61
N ARG A 188 -5.21 -0.30 -3.17
CA ARG A 188 -4.35 0.81 -2.72
C ARG A 188 -2.85 0.53 -2.95
N TYR A 189 -2.41 -0.70 -2.80
CA TYR A 189 -1.07 -1.23 -3.04
C TYR A 189 -1.19 -2.69 -3.50
N PRO A 190 -0.16 -3.23 -4.16
CA PRO A 190 -0.16 -4.60 -4.62
C PRO A 190 -0.12 -5.58 -3.43
N ILE A 191 -0.90 -6.65 -3.50
CA ILE A 191 -0.99 -7.68 -2.47
C ILE A 191 -0.71 -9.03 -3.11
N MET A 192 0.08 -9.86 -2.42
CA MET A 192 0.31 -11.26 -2.82
C MET A 192 -0.36 -12.20 -1.83
N PRO A 193 -1.50 -12.83 -2.16
CA PRO A 193 -2.08 -13.87 -1.32
C PRO A 193 -1.10 -15.04 -1.11
N LYS A 194 -1.04 -15.61 0.09
CA LYS A 194 -0.19 -16.80 0.38
C LYS A 194 -0.49 -17.98 -0.55
N SER A 195 -1.75 -18.18 -0.94
CA SER A 195 -2.15 -19.21 -1.92
C SER A 195 -1.43 -19.02 -3.26
N LEU A 196 -1.43 -17.78 -3.78
CA LEU A 196 -0.76 -17.43 -5.02
C LEU A 196 0.76 -17.64 -4.94
N ILE A 197 1.37 -17.29 -3.79
CA ILE A 197 2.79 -17.52 -3.55
C ILE A 197 3.07 -19.03 -3.52
N ASN A 198 2.24 -19.84 -2.84
CA ASN A 198 2.41 -21.29 -2.76
C ASN A 198 2.33 -21.96 -4.14
N GLU A 199 1.44 -21.50 -5.01
CA GLU A 199 1.31 -22.01 -6.40
C GLU A 199 2.54 -21.69 -7.26
N ASN A 200 3.31 -20.66 -6.92
CA ASN A 200 4.49 -20.20 -7.65
C ASN A 200 5.78 -20.26 -6.80
N ARG A 201 5.84 -21.16 -5.79
CA ARG A 201 6.92 -21.17 -4.79
C ARG A 201 8.24 -21.75 -5.31
N GLU A 202 8.21 -22.50 -6.40
CA GLU A 202 9.40 -23.12 -6.94
C GLU A 202 10.49 -22.08 -7.24
N GLY A 203 11.71 -22.33 -6.76
CA GLY A 203 12.84 -21.42 -6.92
C GLY A 203 12.77 -20.10 -6.12
N LEU A 204 11.82 -19.97 -5.17
CA LEU A 204 11.72 -18.84 -4.27
C LEU A 204 12.18 -19.23 -2.85
N ILE A 205 12.78 -18.27 -2.16
CA ILE A 205 13.12 -18.32 -0.74
C ILE A 205 12.29 -17.26 -0.04
N ILE A 206 11.59 -17.63 1.01
CA ILE A 206 10.64 -16.76 1.73
C ILE A 206 11.16 -16.46 3.14
N GLY A 207 11.36 -15.16 3.44
CA GLY A 207 11.75 -14.65 4.74
C GLY A 207 10.59 -14.00 5.50
N SER A 208 10.69 -14.00 6.84
CA SER A 208 9.62 -13.50 7.72
C SER A 208 9.47 -11.97 7.75
N ALA A 209 10.41 -11.26 7.17
CA ALA A 209 10.48 -9.79 7.09
C ALA A 209 10.59 -9.08 8.46
N CYS A 210 10.38 -7.76 8.45
CA CYS A 210 10.54 -6.83 9.57
C CYS A 210 9.39 -6.89 10.59
N GLU A 211 9.28 -5.86 11.43
CA GLU A 211 8.23 -5.71 12.44
C GLU A 211 6.81 -5.68 11.86
N ALA A 212 6.67 -5.27 10.59
CA ALA A 212 5.39 -5.33 9.87
C ALA A 212 5.08 -6.72 9.27
N GLY A 213 5.99 -7.69 9.41
CA GLY A 213 5.79 -9.09 9.04
C GLY A 213 4.77 -9.81 9.91
N GLU A 214 4.23 -10.93 9.41
CA GLU A 214 3.21 -11.69 10.15
C GLU A 214 3.78 -12.30 11.43
N LEU A 215 5.01 -12.84 11.36
CA LEU A 215 5.62 -13.51 12.51
C LEU A 215 5.93 -12.52 13.63
N PHE A 216 6.60 -11.40 13.33
CA PHE A 216 6.95 -10.42 14.34
C PHE A 216 5.69 -9.84 15.01
N GLN A 217 4.68 -9.52 14.23
CA GLN A 217 3.39 -9.06 14.76
C GLN A 217 2.69 -10.10 15.63
N ALA A 218 2.81 -11.38 15.32
CA ALA A 218 2.27 -12.45 16.16
C ALA A 218 2.99 -12.55 17.51
N VAL A 219 4.31 -12.30 17.53
CA VAL A 219 5.10 -12.22 18.78
C VAL A 219 4.66 -11.02 19.62
N VAL A 220 4.52 -9.83 19.01
CA VAL A 220 4.03 -8.61 19.66
C VAL A 220 2.62 -8.79 20.21
N ASP A 221 1.74 -9.48 19.47
CA ASP A 221 0.36 -9.80 19.89
C ASP A 221 0.29 -10.86 21.00
N GLY A 222 1.43 -11.42 21.44
CA GLY A 222 1.49 -12.45 22.49
C GLY A 222 0.82 -13.76 22.10
N LYS A 223 0.90 -14.17 20.82
CA LYS A 223 0.37 -15.46 20.37
C LYS A 223 1.08 -16.61 21.07
N ASP A 224 0.33 -17.70 21.30
CA ASP A 224 0.91 -18.90 21.92
C ASP A 224 1.98 -19.55 21.02
N TRP A 225 2.78 -20.41 21.63
CA TRP A 225 3.95 -21.02 20.99
C TRP A 225 3.59 -21.90 19.78
N ASP A 226 2.47 -22.59 19.83
CA ASP A 226 2.00 -23.45 18.71
C ASP A 226 1.57 -22.62 17.51
N GLU A 227 0.90 -21.49 17.76
CA GLU A 227 0.53 -20.55 16.70
C GLU A 227 1.77 -19.87 16.08
N LEU A 228 2.78 -19.51 16.90
CA LEU A 228 4.06 -19.00 16.41
C LEU A 228 4.77 -20.01 15.52
N LYS A 229 4.83 -21.28 15.94
CA LYS A 229 5.38 -22.38 15.12
C LYS A 229 4.61 -22.57 13.81
N ARG A 230 3.29 -22.54 13.87
CA ARG A 230 2.44 -22.65 12.68
C ARG A 230 2.73 -21.52 11.68
N ILE A 231 2.88 -20.30 12.15
CA ILE A 231 3.21 -19.15 11.30
C ILE A 231 4.63 -19.31 10.74
N ALA A 232 5.61 -19.60 11.59
CA ALA A 232 7.01 -19.72 11.22
C ALA A 232 7.27 -20.88 10.25
N SER A 233 6.45 -21.95 10.28
CA SER A 233 6.60 -23.11 9.40
C SER A 233 6.55 -22.76 7.92
N TRP A 234 5.84 -21.68 7.55
CA TRP A 234 5.65 -21.26 6.17
C TRP A 234 6.88 -20.57 5.54
N TYR A 235 7.77 -20.01 6.37
CA TYR A 235 8.98 -19.32 5.94
C TYR A 235 10.16 -20.29 5.78
N ASP A 236 11.09 -19.95 4.89
CA ASP A 236 12.33 -20.71 4.72
C ASP A 236 13.38 -20.28 5.74
N TYR A 237 13.38 -18.98 6.11
CA TYR A 237 14.21 -18.41 7.17
C TYR A 237 13.44 -17.33 7.94
N LEU A 238 13.94 -16.98 9.11
CA LEU A 238 13.34 -15.95 9.97
C LEU A 238 14.28 -14.75 10.07
N GLU A 239 13.70 -13.56 10.32
CA GLU A 239 14.46 -12.31 10.43
C GLU A 239 14.27 -11.65 11.78
N ILE A 240 15.35 -11.03 12.26
CA ILE A 240 15.37 -10.08 13.37
C ILE A 240 16.08 -8.80 12.93
N GLN A 241 15.73 -7.68 13.56
CA GLN A 241 16.29 -6.37 13.22
C GLN A 241 16.91 -5.71 14.46
N PRO A 242 17.84 -4.74 14.27
CA PRO A 242 18.35 -3.92 15.37
C PRO A 242 17.20 -3.28 16.15
N LEU A 243 17.41 -3.07 17.46
CA LEU A 243 16.35 -2.48 18.30
C LEU A 243 15.96 -1.09 17.85
N CYS A 244 16.89 -0.31 17.29
CA CYS A 244 16.65 1.03 16.78
C CYS A 244 15.53 1.07 15.72
N ASN A 245 15.39 0.03 14.88
CA ASN A 245 14.32 -0.08 13.90
C ASN A 245 12.92 -0.10 14.55
N ASN A 246 12.83 -0.57 15.79
CA ASN A 246 11.57 -0.78 16.51
C ASN A 246 11.36 0.17 17.69
N MET A 247 12.24 1.18 17.89
CA MET A 247 12.13 2.15 18.98
C MET A 247 10.83 2.97 18.94
N PHE A 248 10.20 3.10 17.79
CA PHE A 248 8.88 3.72 17.68
C PHE A 248 7.80 2.98 18.52
N MET A 249 7.96 1.68 18.77
CA MET A 249 7.04 0.91 19.62
C MET A 249 7.11 1.38 21.08
N LEU A 250 8.31 1.73 21.55
CA LEU A 250 8.49 2.30 22.89
C LEU A 250 7.88 3.72 22.95
N ARG A 251 8.15 4.57 21.94
CA ARG A 251 7.58 5.91 21.87
C ARG A 251 6.05 5.91 21.79
N LYS A 252 5.46 4.94 21.10
CA LYS A 252 3.99 4.77 20.97
C LYS A 252 3.36 4.00 22.15
N GLY A 253 4.16 3.57 23.15
CA GLY A 253 3.66 2.83 24.31
C GLY A 253 3.16 1.41 23.98
N ILE A 254 3.59 0.84 22.84
CA ILE A 254 3.26 -0.55 22.46
C ILE A 254 4.05 -1.51 23.35
N VAL A 255 5.30 -1.18 23.63
CA VAL A 255 6.19 -1.86 24.60
C VAL A 255 6.58 -0.91 25.71
N LYS A 256 6.96 -1.45 26.88
CA LYS A 256 7.31 -0.66 28.06
C LYS A 256 8.80 -0.41 28.20
N SER A 257 9.64 -1.20 27.53
CA SER A 257 11.11 -1.14 27.65
C SER A 257 11.81 -1.68 26.41
N GLU A 258 13.07 -1.33 26.23
CA GLU A 258 13.93 -1.97 25.23
C GLU A 258 14.13 -3.47 25.48
N GLU A 259 14.02 -3.91 26.73
CA GLU A 259 14.16 -5.34 27.05
C GLU A 259 13.03 -6.15 26.44
N GLU A 260 11.80 -5.64 26.38
CA GLU A 260 10.71 -6.30 25.66
C GLU A 260 11.02 -6.42 24.15
N LEU A 261 11.68 -5.43 23.54
CA LEU A 261 12.13 -5.53 22.14
C LEU A 261 13.21 -6.61 21.96
N ARG A 262 14.15 -6.72 22.92
CA ARG A 262 15.14 -7.81 22.93
C ARG A 262 14.46 -9.17 23.07
N ASP A 263 13.44 -9.27 23.91
CA ASP A 263 12.70 -10.52 24.12
C ASP A 263 11.91 -10.95 22.88
N PHE A 264 11.42 -10.03 22.07
CA PHE A 264 10.83 -10.37 20.78
C PHE A 264 11.86 -11.01 19.85
N ASN A 265 13.05 -10.43 19.72
CA ASN A 265 14.13 -11.00 18.94
C ASN A 265 14.60 -12.36 19.50
N ARG A 266 14.76 -12.49 20.82
CA ARG A 266 15.09 -13.78 21.48
C ARG A 266 14.04 -14.85 21.20
N THR A 267 12.76 -14.46 21.21
CA THR A 267 11.64 -15.37 20.90
C THR A 267 11.75 -15.91 19.48
N ILE A 268 12.06 -15.06 18.50
CA ILE A 268 12.24 -15.46 17.10
C ILE A 268 13.49 -16.35 16.94
N VAL A 269 14.58 -16.01 17.61
CA VAL A 269 15.80 -16.83 17.59
C VAL A 269 15.51 -18.23 18.15
N ARG A 270 14.90 -18.31 19.32
CA ARG A 270 14.50 -19.59 19.93
C ARG A 270 13.57 -20.41 19.04
N LEU A 271 12.62 -19.73 18.39
CA LEU A 271 11.68 -20.36 17.46
C LEU A 271 12.43 -20.98 16.26
N GLY A 272 13.39 -20.24 15.70
CA GLY A 272 14.27 -20.74 14.63
C GLY A 272 15.08 -21.97 15.05
N GLU A 273 15.67 -21.93 16.25
CA GLU A 273 16.43 -23.06 16.82
C GLU A 273 15.56 -24.31 16.96
N GLU A 274 14.37 -24.19 17.59
CA GLU A 274 13.46 -25.31 17.78
C GLU A 274 12.93 -25.89 16.44
N MET A 275 12.82 -25.07 15.41
CA MET A 275 12.30 -25.49 14.10
C MET A 275 13.40 -25.84 13.09
N GLY A 276 14.68 -25.70 13.46
CA GLY A 276 15.80 -25.92 12.55
C GLY A 276 15.84 -24.95 11.39
N LYS A 277 15.35 -23.71 11.58
CA LYS A 277 15.34 -22.66 10.57
C LYS A 277 16.39 -21.60 10.88
N PRO A 278 17.19 -21.16 9.88
CA PRO A 278 18.15 -20.10 10.12
C PRO A 278 17.41 -18.79 10.46
N VAL A 279 17.97 -18.05 11.40
CA VAL A 279 17.53 -16.69 11.73
C VAL A 279 18.62 -15.74 11.30
N CYS A 280 18.32 -14.74 10.50
CA CYS A 280 19.27 -13.73 10.06
C CYS A 280 18.92 -12.34 10.61
N ALA A 281 19.96 -11.54 10.86
CA ALA A 281 19.85 -10.15 11.22
C ALA A 281 19.89 -9.28 9.97
N THR A 282 18.89 -8.44 9.76
CA THR A 282 18.80 -7.50 8.64
C THR A 282 18.70 -6.07 9.14
N GLY A 283 19.30 -5.12 8.43
CA GLY A 283 19.42 -3.72 8.87
C GLY A 283 18.23 -2.83 8.49
N ASP A 284 17.41 -3.24 7.52
CA ASP A 284 16.37 -2.39 6.92
C ASP A 284 16.92 -1.02 6.46
N VAL A 285 18.04 -1.08 5.72
CA VAL A 285 18.82 0.09 5.32
C VAL A 285 18.03 1.01 4.41
N HIS A 286 17.98 2.31 4.75
CA HIS A 286 17.30 3.34 3.97
C HIS A 286 18.22 4.46 3.50
N PHE A 287 19.45 4.54 4.02
CA PHE A 287 20.46 5.50 3.59
C PHE A 287 21.86 4.94 3.88
N LEU A 288 22.90 5.52 3.26
CA LEU A 288 24.26 4.96 3.28
C LEU A 288 24.99 5.31 4.58
N ASP A 289 25.20 6.58 4.82
CA ASP A 289 25.96 7.08 5.95
C ASP A 289 25.04 7.75 7.00
N PRO A 290 25.41 7.79 8.29
CA PRO A 290 24.58 8.39 9.33
C PRO A 290 24.12 9.82 9.01
N GLU A 291 24.96 10.62 8.34
CA GLU A 291 24.68 12.00 7.95
C GLU A 291 23.58 12.11 6.89
N ASP A 292 23.29 11.06 6.14
CA ASP A 292 22.27 11.02 5.10
C ASP A 292 20.83 10.97 5.66
N GLU A 293 20.66 10.80 6.95
CA GLU A 293 19.35 10.74 7.61
C GLU A 293 18.50 11.97 7.29
N VAL A 294 19.13 13.15 7.16
CA VAL A 294 18.45 14.40 6.81
C VAL A 294 17.70 14.32 5.48
N TYR A 295 18.25 13.61 4.48
CA TYR A 295 17.60 13.45 3.18
C TYR A 295 16.34 12.57 3.29
N ARG A 296 16.38 11.56 4.16
CA ARG A 296 15.22 10.74 4.47
C ARG A 296 14.11 11.57 5.14
N HIS A 297 14.45 12.43 6.10
CA HIS A 297 13.50 13.34 6.74
C HIS A 297 12.80 14.24 5.71
N ILE A 298 13.55 14.83 4.78
CA ILE A 298 13.00 15.66 3.69
C ILE A 298 12.02 14.85 2.83
N LEU A 299 12.40 13.63 2.43
CA LEU A 299 11.55 12.76 1.62
C LEU A 299 10.26 12.33 2.33
N LEU A 300 10.33 12.02 3.63
CA LEU A 300 9.17 11.67 4.43
C LEU A 300 8.25 12.86 4.65
N ALA A 301 8.81 14.03 4.98
CA ALA A 301 8.07 15.27 5.14
C ALA A 301 7.32 15.65 3.84
N SER A 302 7.98 15.50 2.68
CA SER A 302 7.37 15.78 1.38
C SER A 302 6.18 14.86 1.06
N LYS A 303 6.12 13.68 1.67
CA LYS A 303 5.02 12.72 1.55
C LYS A 303 3.96 12.88 2.65
N GLY A 304 4.10 13.87 3.54
CA GLY A 304 3.15 14.17 4.61
C GLY A 304 3.19 13.22 5.80
N PHE A 305 4.32 12.55 6.06
CA PHE A 305 4.48 11.74 7.27
C PHE A 305 4.65 12.65 8.48
N GLU A 306 3.82 12.44 9.51
CA GLU A 306 3.82 13.25 10.75
C GLU A 306 5.07 13.01 11.61
N ASP A 307 5.70 11.84 11.47
CA ASP A 307 6.91 11.41 12.19
C ASP A 307 8.19 11.54 11.34
N ALA A 308 8.15 12.42 10.33
CA ALA A 308 9.26 12.59 9.38
C ALA A 308 10.58 13.00 10.05
N ASP A 309 10.52 13.75 11.16
CA ASP A 309 11.69 14.25 11.90
C ASP A 309 12.15 13.30 13.03
N GLU A 310 11.50 12.14 13.19
CA GLU A 310 11.94 11.16 14.16
C GLU A 310 13.18 10.41 13.66
N SER A 311 14.26 10.50 14.44
CA SER A 311 15.51 9.80 14.12
C SER A 311 15.34 8.28 14.17
N LEU A 312 15.81 7.63 13.11
CA LEU A 312 15.92 6.19 12.96
C LEU A 312 17.27 5.87 12.32
N PRO A 313 18.29 5.40 13.06
CA PRO A 313 19.63 5.17 12.55
C PRO A 313 19.70 3.89 11.70
N ILE A 314 18.94 3.85 10.62
CA ILE A 314 18.84 2.75 9.65
C ILE A 314 19.74 2.95 8.44
N TYR A 315 20.97 3.38 8.72
CA TYR A 315 22.05 3.48 7.74
C TYR A 315 22.71 2.12 7.47
N PHE A 316 23.55 2.05 6.46
CA PHE A 316 24.27 0.84 6.07
C PHE A 316 25.37 0.52 7.08
N LYS A 317 25.02 -0.22 8.13
CA LYS A 317 25.93 -0.62 9.22
C LYS A 317 26.98 -1.61 8.74
N THR A 318 28.19 -1.46 9.24
CA THR A 318 29.26 -2.44 9.08
C THR A 318 28.95 -3.73 9.84
N THR A 319 29.70 -4.80 9.55
CA THR A 319 29.57 -6.07 10.28
C THR A 319 29.80 -5.90 11.78
N GLU A 320 30.78 -5.09 12.17
CA GLU A 320 31.12 -4.79 13.56
C GLU A 320 29.97 -4.07 14.26
N GLU A 321 29.38 -3.08 13.64
CA GLU A 321 28.21 -2.36 14.16
C GLU A 321 27.01 -3.28 14.30
N MET A 322 26.73 -4.11 13.30
CA MET A 322 25.66 -5.12 13.39
C MET A 322 25.92 -6.14 14.53
N LEU A 323 27.15 -6.59 14.71
CA LEU A 323 27.50 -7.47 15.84
C LEU A 323 27.28 -6.79 17.21
N GLN A 324 27.51 -5.48 17.31
CA GLN A 324 27.22 -4.70 18.52
C GLN A 324 25.72 -4.61 18.78
N GLU A 325 24.91 -4.33 17.76
CA GLU A 325 23.44 -4.28 17.86
C GLU A 325 22.84 -5.57 18.46
N PHE A 326 23.44 -6.73 18.15
CA PHE A 326 22.98 -8.04 18.63
C PHE A 326 23.81 -8.65 19.76
N ALA A 327 24.71 -7.88 20.39
CA ALA A 327 25.58 -8.36 21.47
C ALA A 327 24.79 -8.95 22.65
N TYR A 328 23.56 -8.50 22.88
CA TYR A 328 22.67 -9.02 23.94
C TYR A 328 22.25 -10.49 23.73
N LEU A 329 22.45 -11.07 22.54
CA LEU A 329 22.25 -12.52 22.29
C LEU A 329 23.44 -13.37 22.70
N GLY A 330 24.57 -12.74 23.08
CA GLY A 330 25.84 -13.40 23.30
C GLY A 330 26.69 -13.51 22.02
N LYS A 331 28.01 -13.54 22.15
CA LYS A 331 28.97 -13.43 21.05
C LYS A 331 28.74 -14.44 19.91
N GLU A 332 28.51 -15.71 20.30
CA GLU A 332 28.35 -16.79 19.31
C GLU A 332 27.04 -16.64 18.53
N LYS A 333 25.92 -16.40 19.24
CA LYS A 333 24.62 -16.22 18.60
C LYS A 333 24.56 -14.94 17.77
N ALA A 334 25.13 -13.82 18.23
CA ALA A 334 25.25 -12.61 17.43
C ALA A 334 26.00 -12.89 16.12
N ARG A 335 27.15 -13.60 16.18
CA ARG A 335 27.88 -14.00 14.97
C ARG A 335 27.08 -14.92 14.06
N GLU A 336 26.33 -15.86 14.63
CA GLU A 336 25.47 -16.76 13.87
C GLU A 336 24.43 -15.99 13.06
N VAL A 337 23.67 -15.10 13.69
CA VAL A 337 22.56 -14.38 13.01
C VAL A 337 23.05 -13.27 12.07
N VAL A 338 24.19 -12.61 12.41
CA VAL A 338 24.70 -11.47 11.61
C VAL A 338 25.58 -11.93 10.45
N VAL A 339 26.40 -12.99 10.64
CA VAL A 339 27.42 -13.39 9.67
C VAL A 339 27.10 -14.76 9.06
N THR A 340 26.94 -15.77 9.90
CA THR A 340 26.85 -17.15 9.41
C THR A 340 25.57 -17.37 8.60
N ASN A 341 24.42 -17.01 9.17
CA ASN A 341 23.13 -17.26 8.53
C ASN A 341 22.84 -16.33 7.36
N THR A 342 23.35 -15.08 7.37
CA THR A 342 23.23 -14.18 6.24
C THR A 342 23.99 -14.70 5.03
N ASN A 343 25.23 -15.19 5.21
CA ASN A 343 25.99 -15.86 4.16
C ASN A 343 25.31 -17.16 3.70
N LEU A 344 24.83 -17.99 4.63
CA LEU A 344 24.11 -19.22 4.30
C LEU A 344 22.93 -18.95 3.37
N ILE A 345 22.12 -17.91 3.67
CA ILE A 345 20.95 -17.55 2.83
C ILE A 345 21.40 -17.00 1.47
N ALA A 346 22.47 -16.22 1.44
CA ALA A 346 23.07 -15.76 0.18
C ALA A 346 23.56 -16.93 -0.69
N ASP A 347 24.23 -17.93 -0.07
CA ASP A 347 24.72 -19.12 -0.76
C ASP A 347 23.59 -20.04 -1.28
N TRP A 348 22.35 -19.87 -0.81
CA TRP A 348 21.20 -20.56 -1.42
C TRP A 348 20.81 -20.01 -2.79
N CYS A 349 21.28 -18.83 -3.13
CA CYS A 349 20.92 -18.14 -4.37
C CYS A 349 21.99 -18.41 -5.45
N ASP A 350 21.58 -18.98 -6.56
CA ASP A 350 22.42 -19.12 -7.75
C ASP A 350 22.67 -17.74 -8.39
N PRO A 351 23.76 -17.55 -9.17
CA PRO A 351 23.88 -16.39 -10.03
C PRO A 351 22.71 -16.33 -10.99
N ILE A 352 22.03 -15.20 -11.04
CA ILE A 352 20.83 -14.99 -11.84
C ILE A 352 21.06 -13.84 -12.83
N ASP A 353 20.65 -14.02 -14.06
CA ASP A 353 20.61 -12.96 -15.07
C ASP A 353 19.22 -12.28 -15.02
N PRO A 354 19.11 -11.08 -14.44
CA PRO A 354 17.81 -10.41 -14.29
C PRO A 354 17.15 -10.07 -15.62
N LEU A 355 17.95 -9.83 -16.65
CA LEU A 355 17.49 -9.55 -18.00
C LEU A 355 18.01 -10.63 -18.95
N PRO A 356 17.12 -11.29 -19.70
CA PRO A 356 17.53 -12.25 -20.71
C PRO A 356 18.48 -11.60 -21.71
N GLN A 357 19.57 -12.30 -22.07
CA GLN A 357 20.50 -11.83 -23.09
C GLN A 357 19.86 -11.93 -24.47
N GLY A 358 20.01 -10.88 -25.28
CA GLY A 358 19.52 -10.83 -26.66
C GLY A 358 18.34 -9.87 -26.88
N LEU A 359 17.92 -9.82 -28.13
CA LEU A 359 16.76 -9.04 -28.57
C LEU A 359 15.58 -9.99 -28.83
N PHE A 360 14.44 -9.68 -28.20
CA PHE A 360 13.22 -10.48 -28.30
C PHE A 360 12.15 -9.66 -29.01
N ALA A 361 12.05 -9.84 -30.32
CA ALA A 361 10.95 -9.25 -31.08
C ALA A 361 9.62 -9.96 -30.76
N PRO A 362 8.47 -9.25 -30.74
CA PRO A 362 7.17 -9.89 -30.64
C PRO A 362 6.94 -10.84 -31.82
N LYS A 363 6.06 -11.81 -31.68
CA LYS A 363 5.64 -12.70 -32.78
C LYS A 363 4.29 -12.21 -33.26
N LEU A 364 4.22 -11.79 -34.52
CA LEU A 364 2.99 -11.47 -35.22
C LEU A 364 2.82 -12.46 -36.38
N GLU A 365 1.65 -13.07 -36.44
CA GLU A 365 1.34 -14.02 -37.51
C GLU A 365 1.27 -13.30 -38.86
N ASP A 366 1.91 -13.84 -39.91
CA ASP A 366 1.94 -13.29 -41.27
C ASP A 366 2.43 -11.81 -41.37
N SER A 367 3.33 -11.39 -40.47
CA SER A 367 3.80 -9.98 -40.44
C SER A 367 4.46 -9.54 -41.73
N ASP A 368 5.26 -10.42 -42.39
CA ASP A 368 5.88 -10.15 -43.65
C ASP A 368 4.88 -10.06 -44.81
N GLY A 369 3.89 -10.94 -44.83
CA GLY A 369 2.82 -10.91 -45.83
C GLY A 369 1.90 -9.68 -45.66
N GLU A 370 1.53 -9.33 -44.43
CA GLU A 370 0.71 -8.15 -44.13
C GLU A 370 1.47 -6.87 -44.53
N LEU A 371 2.75 -6.73 -44.18
CA LEU A 371 3.60 -5.60 -44.55
C LEU A 371 3.71 -5.44 -46.08
N LYS A 372 3.94 -6.53 -46.80
CA LYS A 372 3.95 -6.53 -48.26
C LYS A 372 2.64 -6.01 -48.85
N ARG A 373 1.52 -6.51 -48.37
CA ARG A 373 0.19 -6.09 -48.85
C ARG A 373 -0.06 -4.59 -48.61
N LEU A 374 0.27 -4.07 -47.44
CA LEU A 374 0.14 -2.65 -47.11
C LEU A 374 1.00 -1.79 -48.05
N VAL A 375 2.28 -2.12 -48.18
CA VAL A 375 3.24 -1.34 -48.95
C VAL A 375 2.86 -1.30 -50.44
N TRP A 376 2.64 -2.48 -51.06
CA TRP A 376 2.24 -2.52 -52.48
C TRP A 376 0.86 -1.99 -52.73
N GLY A 377 -0.11 -2.20 -51.82
CA GLY A 377 -1.44 -1.63 -51.90
C GLY A 377 -1.38 -0.09 -51.95
N LYS A 378 -0.59 0.51 -51.07
CA LYS A 378 -0.41 1.96 -51.03
C LYS A 378 0.34 2.51 -52.22
N ALA A 379 1.35 1.75 -52.73
CA ALA A 379 2.08 2.11 -53.94
C ALA A 379 1.13 2.17 -55.15
N HIS A 380 0.26 1.18 -55.33
CA HIS A 380 -0.72 1.15 -56.41
C HIS A 380 -1.82 2.24 -56.21
N GLU A 381 -2.23 2.55 -55.00
CA GLU A 381 -3.14 3.66 -54.72
C GLU A 381 -2.57 5.01 -55.18
N LEU A 382 -1.30 5.26 -54.90
CA LEU A 382 -0.65 6.54 -55.21
C LEU A 382 -0.17 6.68 -56.65
N TYR A 383 0.31 5.62 -57.28
CA TYR A 383 0.98 5.65 -58.57
C TYR A 383 0.29 4.81 -59.67
N GLY A 384 -0.88 4.22 -59.36
CA GLY A 384 -1.61 3.37 -60.31
C GLY A 384 -1.03 1.95 -60.45
N GLU A 385 -1.56 1.20 -61.43
CA GLU A 385 -1.16 -0.22 -61.66
C GLU A 385 0.31 -0.42 -61.98
N ASN A 386 0.97 0.60 -62.56
CA ASN A 386 2.37 0.56 -62.94
C ASN A 386 3.16 1.68 -62.24
N PRO A 387 3.56 1.52 -60.96
CA PRO A 387 4.35 2.53 -60.27
C PRO A 387 5.68 2.81 -60.95
N PRO A 388 6.22 4.04 -60.88
CA PRO A 388 7.53 4.35 -61.47
C PRO A 388 8.62 3.43 -60.98
N LYS A 389 9.55 3.08 -61.88
CA LYS A 389 10.66 2.19 -61.59
C LYS A 389 11.48 2.60 -60.35
N LEU A 390 11.67 3.90 -60.14
CA LEU A 390 12.34 4.44 -58.97
C LEU A 390 11.65 4.02 -57.64
N VAL A 391 10.32 4.00 -57.64
CA VAL A 391 9.53 3.61 -56.47
C VAL A 391 9.57 2.12 -56.26
N THR A 392 9.38 1.31 -57.31
CA THR A 392 9.42 -0.14 -57.21
C THR A 392 10.78 -0.65 -56.75
N ASP A 393 11.88 -0.18 -57.38
CA ASP A 393 13.23 -0.54 -57.00
C ASP A 393 13.54 -0.20 -55.54
N ARG A 394 13.06 0.96 -55.05
CA ARG A 394 13.24 1.37 -53.65
C ARG A 394 12.43 0.51 -52.68
N ILE A 395 11.18 0.19 -53.01
CA ILE A 395 10.35 -0.71 -52.22
C ILE A 395 10.97 -2.07 -52.12
N GLU A 396 11.42 -2.66 -53.24
CA GLU A 396 12.02 -3.98 -53.27
C GLU A 396 13.27 -4.08 -52.39
N VAL A 397 14.14 -3.07 -52.44
CA VAL A 397 15.36 -3.02 -51.62
C VAL A 397 15.02 -2.90 -50.15
N GLU A 398 14.23 -1.90 -49.74
CA GLU A 398 13.90 -1.68 -48.33
C GLU A 398 13.09 -2.84 -47.73
N LEU A 399 12.02 -3.26 -48.41
CA LEU A 399 11.14 -4.33 -47.93
C LEU A 399 11.91 -5.68 -47.89
N GLY A 400 12.76 -5.93 -48.87
CA GLY A 400 13.63 -7.09 -48.89
C GLY A 400 14.58 -7.13 -47.68
N ASP A 401 15.23 -6.02 -47.37
CA ASP A 401 16.10 -5.90 -46.20
C ASP A 401 15.37 -6.03 -44.87
N ILE A 402 14.21 -5.39 -44.74
CA ILE A 402 13.36 -5.47 -43.54
C ILE A 402 12.98 -6.93 -43.26
N ILE A 403 12.52 -7.66 -44.27
CA ILE A 403 12.08 -9.05 -44.12
C ILE A 403 13.29 -9.97 -43.89
N ARG A 404 14.38 -9.82 -44.65
CA ARG A 404 15.60 -10.61 -44.48
C ARG A 404 16.17 -10.48 -43.07
N CYS A 405 16.12 -9.28 -42.50
CA CYS A 405 16.59 -8.98 -41.13
C CYS A 405 15.54 -9.27 -40.03
N LYS A 406 14.35 -9.76 -40.39
CA LYS A 406 13.24 -10.06 -39.48
C LYS A 406 12.75 -8.84 -38.70
N TYR A 407 12.75 -7.65 -39.31
CA TYR A 407 12.23 -6.42 -38.76
C TYR A 407 10.77 -6.14 -39.20
N ASP A 408 10.21 -6.98 -40.07
CA ASP A 408 8.78 -6.91 -40.47
C ASP A 408 7.84 -6.86 -39.29
N VAL A 409 8.06 -7.65 -38.24
CA VAL A 409 7.29 -7.64 -37.02
C VAL A 409 7.38 -6.29 -36.27
N ILE A 410 8.52 -5.62 -36.31
CA ILE A 410 8.70 -4.29 -35.69
C ILE A 410 7.93 -3.23 -36.48
N TYR A 411 8.04 -3.26 -37.83
CA TYR A 411 7.25 -2.39 -38.69
C TYR A 411 5.76 -2.59 -38.51
N MET A 412 5.26 -3.82 -38.45
CA MET A 412 3.86 -4.11 -38.23
C MET A 412 3.39 -3.71 -36.84
N SER A 413 4.22 -3.87 -35.81
CA SER A 413 3.91 -3.38 -34.46
C SER A 413 3.75 -1.86 -34.44
N ALA A 414 4.69 -1.13 -35.09
CA ALA A 414 4.63 0.32 -35.19
C ALA A 414 3.39 0.77 -35.99
N GLN A 415 3.12 0.11 -37.12
CA GLN A 415 1.95 0.41 -37.97
C GLN A 415 0.65 0.26 -37.18
N LYS A 416 0.45 -0.85 -36.44
CA LYS A 416 -0.75 -1.09 -35.63
C LYS A 416 -0.91 -0.06 -34.50
N LEU A 417 0.19 0.36 -33.88
CA LEU A 417 0.17 1.40 -32.84
C LEU A 417 -0.22 2.78 -33.41
N VAL A 418 0.37 3.15 -34.55
CA VAL A 418 0.07 4.41 -35.24
C VAL A 418 -1.38 4.41 -35.70
N GLN A 419 -1.81 3.35 -36.34
CA GLN A 419 -3.20 3.20 -36.83
C GLN A 419 -4.20 3.32 -35.69
N ASN A 420 -4.00 2.61 -34.59
CA ASN A 420 -4.87 2.70 -33.43
C ASN A 420 -4.92 4.11 -32.85
N SER A 421 -3.79 4.83 -32.80
CA SER A 421 -3.77 6.22 -32.34
C SER A 421 -4.58 7.15 -33.25
N LEU A 422 -4.42 7.04 -34.57
CA LEU A 422 -5.15 7.83 -35.55
C LEU A 422 -6.66 7.55 -35.51
N GLU A 423 -7.08 6.30 -35.36
CA GLU A 423 -8.48 5.89 -35.21
C GLU A 423 -9.14 6.48 -33.97
N HIS A 424 -8.38 6.75 -32.91
CA HIS A 424 -8.82 7.43 -31.70
C HIS A 424 -8.68 8.96 -31.76
N GLY A 425 -8.32 9.52 -32.91
CA GLY A 425 -8.22 10.97 -33.11
C GLY A 425 -6.94 11.61 -32.58
N TYR A 426 -5.94 10.83 -32.24
CA TYR A 426 -4.62 11.35 -31.82
C TYR A 426 -3.72 11.59 -33.03
N LEU A 427 -2.95 12.68 -32.98
CA LEU A 427 -1.93 12.94 -33.98
C LEU A 427 -0.67 12.14 -33.68
N VAL A 428 -0.08 11.56 -34.72
CA VAL A 428 1.19 10.86 -34.67
C VAL A 428 2.13 11.50 -35.67
N GLY A 429 3.33 11.90 -35.22
CA GLY A 429 4.38 12.44 -36.06
C GLY A 429 5.62 11.55 -36.06
N SER A 430 6.29 11.46 -37.18
CA SER A 430 7.55 10.71 -37.28
C SER A 430 8.69 11.43 -36.60
N ARG A 431 9.61 10.66 -36.00
CA ARG A 431 10.85 11.17 -35.40
C ARG A 431 12.04 10.33 -35.79
N GLY A 432 13.14 10.98 -36.12
CA GLY A 432 14.40 10.32 -36.49
C GLY A 432 14.39 9.72 -37.90
N SER A 433 15.19 8.69 -38.12
CA SER A 433 15.43 8.11 -39.45
C SER A 433 14.24 7.39 -40.08
N VAL A 434 13.19 7.10 -39.33
CA VAL A 434 11.97 6.48 -39.88
C VAL A 434 11.31 7.36 -40.95
N GLY A 435 11.46 8.68 -40.86
CA GLY A 435 10.99 9.63 -41.88
C GLY A 435 11.68 9.51 -43.24
N SER A 436 12.79 8.75 -43.37
CA SER A 436 13.49 8.48 -44.64
C SER A 436 13.21 7.09 -45.20
N SER A 437 12.29 6.32 -44.61
CA SER A 437 11.90 5.00 -45.09
C SER A 437 10.65 5.06 -45.96
N LEU A 438 10.74 4.71 -47.22
CA LEU A 438 9.62 4.62 -48.13
C LEU A 438 8.63 3.52 -47.69
N VAL A 439 9.12 2.40 -47.17
CA VAL A 439 8.28 1.33 -46.61
C VAL A 439 7.50 1.82 -45.40
N ALA A 440 8.09 2.63 -44.52
CA ALA A 440 7.39 3.22 -43.41
C ALA A 440 6.26 4.17 -43.84
N PHE A 441 6.49 4.99 -44.87
CA PHE A 441 5.45 5.83 -45.47
C PHE A 441 4.34 4.98 -46.10
N MET A 442 4.69 4.02 -46.95
CA MET A 442 3.71 3.17 -47.63
C MET A 442 2.89 2.30 -46.70
N SER A 443 3.43 1.91 -45.54
CA SER A 443 2.70 1.15 -44.52
C SER A 443 1.92 2.02 -43.53
N GLY A 444 1.99 3.36 -43.63
CA GLY A 444 1.26 4.27 -42.76
C GLY A 444 1.89 4.48 -41.37
N ILE A 445 3.18 4.20 -41.20
CA ILE A 445 3.94 4.46 -39.97
C ILE A 445 4.32 5.94 -39.88
N THR A 446 4.65 6.55 -41.02
CA THR A 446 5.01 7.98 -41.12
C THR A 446 4.20 8.66 -42.19
N GLU A 447 3.99 9.97 -42.04
CA GLU A 447 3.36 10.87 -43.03
C GLU A 447 4.36 11.41 -44.07
N VAL A 448 5.66 11.17 -43.87
CA VAL A 448 6.71 11.72 -44.75
C VAL A 448 6.99 10.77 -45.92
N ASN A 449 6.70 11.26 -47.10
CA ASN A 449 7.07 10.60 -48.36
C ASN A 449 8.54 10.91 -48.70
N SER A 450 9.39 9.90 -48.54
CA SER A 450 10.87 10.01 -48.63
C SER A 450 11.42 9.67 -50.00
#